data_b8b63e91d926baaae0888e23f69a0f48
#
_entry.id   b8b63e91d926baaae0888e23f69a0f48
#
_cell.length_a   1.000
_cell.length_b   1.000
_cell.length_c   1.000
_cell.angle_alpha   90.00
_cell.angle_beta   90.00
_cell.angle_gamma   90.00
#
_symmetry.space_group_name_H-M   'P 1'
#
loop_
_entity.id
_entity.type
_entity.pdbx_description
1 polymer ?
#
loop_
_entity_poly.entity_id
_entity_poly.type
_entity_poly.pdbx_seq_one_letter_code
_entity_poly.pdbx_strand_id
1 'polypeptide(L)'
;MVTQTKCIKLSIKYLNENILEERTFFKELRDLQYKSYLACNRAISYMYENDMQNFIIKETDLPRSDDKKLYGKSFTAWIENRMNEYMSGVLSNNVAQTRQFVVNRYKNDKKAGLLKGNVSLTTFKRTNPIIIHNNAYNIIETPKGLGVEIGFFNLPKQKELGIKRVNFLFPKLGSSEKSIIRRLLDKSYKQGAMQISYNQKKKKWMATISFSFNLKEIKTNENLVMGIDLGVSKVATLSIYDASKYEYIKMSFKDTCIDGTELIHYRQKLESRRKTLSIASKWASDNNRGHGYKTKMEKANYMGRKYNNFRDTYNHKVSRYIVDVAIKYRVGLIQMEDLSGFSEQQQESLLKNWSYYDLQQKIKYKAEENGIRVYFINPKYTSQRCSKCGNIDKENRKTQESFSCTICNYKDNADVNASKNIAIPDIEKIIEEQIKKQY
;
A
#
# COMPACT_ATOMS: atom_id res chain seq x y z
N MET A 1 -11.06 19.64 9.31
CA MET A 1 -9.76 18.94 9.51
C MET A 1 -9.82 17.60 8.84
N VAL A 2 -8.88 17.31 7.96
CA VAL A 2 -8.78 16.01 7.29
C VAL A 2 -8.06 15.05 8.22
N THR A 3 -8.69 13.89 8.50
CA THR A 3 -8.13 12.84 9.35
C THR A 3 -7.48 11.77 8.47
N GLN A 4 -6.24 11.41 8.74
CA GLN A 4 -5.53 10.35 8.06
C GLN A 4 -5.35 9.13 8.94
N THR A 5 -5.47 7.92 8.35
CA THR A 5 -5.21 6.65 9.02
C THR A 5 -3.96 5.98 8.45
N LYS A 6 -3.06 5.57 9.33
CA LYS A 6 -1.84 4.82 9.00
C LYS A 6 -1.74 3.54 9.83
N CYS A 7 -0.80 2.67 9.44
CA CYS A 7 -0.47 1.47 10.19
C CYS A 7 1.02 1.42 10.51
N ILE A 8 1.35 0.94 11.72
CA ILE A 8 2.71 0.64 12.13
C ILE A 8 2.83 -0.84 12.48
N LYS A 9 3.89 -1.50 11.98
CA LYS A 9 4.14 -2.93 12.22
C LYS A 9 5.38 -3.12 13.08
N LEU A 10 5.19 -3.64 14.28
CA LEU A 10 6.23 -3.79 15.31
C LEU A 10 6.38 -5.24 15.72
N SER A 11 7.60 -5.65 16.08
CA SER A 11 7.80 -6.94 16.77
C SER A 11 7.34 -6.82 18.22
N ILE A 12 6.72 -7.88 18.74
CA ILE A 12 6.32 -7.98 20.13
C ILE A 12 7.03 -9.15 20.79
N LYS A 13 7.40 -8.97 22.08
CA LYS A 13 8.01 -9.99 22.92
C LYS A 13 7.16 -10.16 24.17
N TYR A 14 6.84 -11.41 24.52
CA TYR A 14 6.12 -11.75 25.73
C TYR A 14 6.93 -11.30 26.95
N LEU A 15 6.25 -10.74 27.97
CA LEU A 15 6.89 -10.36 29.22
C LEU A 15 6.75 -11.51 30.24
N ASN A 16 7.87 -11.94 30.81
CA ASN A 16 7.90 -13.03 31.82
C ASN A 16 7.21 -12.65 33.15
N GLU A 17 6.83 -11.40 33.29
CA GLU A 17 6.03 -10.88 34.43
C GLU A 17 4.54 -11.24 34.33
N ASN A 18 4.10 -11.78 33.17
CA ASN A 18 2.75 -12.30 33.03
C ASN A 18 2.58 -13.56 33.90
N ILE A 19 1.40 -13.71 34.49
CA ILE A 19 1.04 -14.84 35.36
C ILE A 19 1.08 -16.18 34.62
N LEU A 20 0.64 -16.17 33.36
CA LEU A 20 0.63 -17.37 32.52
C LEU A 20 2.01 -17.61 31.89
N GLU A 21 2.43 -18.85 31.85
CA GLU A 21 3.68 -19.26 31.21
C GLU A 21 3.63 -18.98 29.70
N GLU A 22 4.74 -18.45 29.13
CA GLU A 22 4.86 -18.08 27.73
C GLU A 22 4.43 -19.19 26.75
N ARG A 23 4.86 -20.44 27.01
CA ARG A 23 4.56 -21.60 26.15
C ARG A 23 3.06 -21.90 26.13
N THR A 24 2.42 -21.87 27.29
CA THR A 24 0.99 -22.10 27.47
C THR A 24 0.19 -20.99 26.79
N PHE A 25 0.57 -19.73 26.98
CA PHE A 25 -0.06 -18.60 26.30
C PHE A 25 -0.01 -18.73 24.78
N PHE A 26 1.15 -19.01 24.21
CA PHE A 26 1.25 -19.13 22.74
C PHE A 26 0.52 -20.37 22.18
N LYS A 27 0.28 -21.41 22.96
CA LYS A 27 -0.61 -22.51 22.58
C LYS A 27 -2.05 -22.02 22.46
N GLU A 28 -2.56 -21.31 23.46
CA GLU A 28 -3.89 -20.69 23.44
C GLU A 28 -4.04 -19.67 22.31
N LEU A 29 -3.02 -18.86 22.06
CA LEU A 29 -3.03 -17.88 20.98
C LEU A 29 -3.13 -18.53 19.59
N ARG A 30 -2.49 -19.68 19.38
CA ARG A 30 -2.62 -20.45 18.13
C ARG A 30 -3.99 -21.09 17.99
N ASP A 31 -4.60 -21.53 19.08
CA ASP A 31 -5.99 -22.00 19.07
C ASP A 31 -6.97 -20.88 18.69
N LEU A 32 -6.81 -19.68 19.27
CA LEU A 32 -7.56 -18.51 18.86
C LEU A 32 -7.39 -18.19 17.37
N GLN A 33 -6.16 -18.27 16.86
CA GLN A 33 -5.88 -18.02 15.44
C GLN A 33 -6.59 -19.03 14.54
N TYR A 34 -6.61 -20.31 14.96
CA TYR A 34 -7.32 -21.36 14.24
C TYR A 34 -8.83 -21.17 14.24
N LYS A 35 -9.41 -20.85 15.42
CA LYS A 35 -10.83 -20.53 15.57
C LYS A 35 -11.24 -19.33 14.71
N SER A 36 -10.43 -18.26 14.71
CA SER A 36 -10.63 -17.09 13.87
C SER A 36 -10.58 -17.43 12.36
N TYR A 37 -9.63 -18.28 11.95
CA TYR A 37 -9.54 -18.79 10.58
C TYR A 37 -10.81 -19.50 10.15
N LEU A 38 -11.35 -20.42 10.96
CA LEU A 38 -12.60 -21.14 10.67
C LEU A 38 -13.79 -20.17 10.57
N ALA A 39 -13.91 -19.28 11.58
CA ALA A 39 -14.99 -18.29 11.63
C ALA A 39 -15.00 -17.36 10.40
N CYS A 40 -13.82 -16.87 9.99
CA CYS A 40 -13.69 -16.00 8.81
C CYS A 40 -14.13 -16.68 7.52
N ASN A 41 -13.69 -17.94 7.28
CA ASN A 41 -14.09 -18.69 6.09
C ASN A 41 -15.58 -19.02 6.09
N ARG A 42 -16.16 -19.41 7.22
CA ARG A 42 -17.60 -19.66 7.34
C ARG A 42 -18.42 -18.38 7.11
N ALA A 43 -18.01 -17.28 7.74
CA ALA A 43 -18.71 -16.00 7.60
C ALA A 43 -18.72 -15.50 6.14
N ILE A 44 -17.58 -15.57 5.43
CA ILE A 44 -17.52 -15.12 4.04
C ILE A 44 -18.33 -16.02 3.10
N SER A 45 -18.38 -17.34 3.35
CA SER A 45 -19.23 -18.27 2.62
C SER A 45 -20.71 -17.95 2.82
N TYR A 46 -21.15 -17.71 4.06
CA TYR A 46 -22.54 -17.31 4.34
C TYR A 46 -22.93 -16.00 3.65
N MET A 47 -22.02 -15.02 3.59
CA MET A 47 -22.26 -13.77 2.88
C MET A 47 -22.43 -14.01 1.38
N TYR A 48 -21.59 -14.87 0.80
CA TYR A 48 -21.64 -15.21 -0.60
C TYR A 48 -22.93 -15.98 -0.94
N GLU A 49 -23.30 -16.99 -0.16
CA GLU A 49 -24.53 -17.77 -0.31
C GLU A 49 -25.76 -16.87 -0.27
N ASN A 50 -25.84 -15.97 0.73
CA ASN A 50 -26.95 -15.02 0.86
C ASN A 50 -27.05 -14.07 -0.34
N ASP A 51 -25.93 -13.55 -0.83
CA ASP A 51 -25.92 -12.66 -1.98
C ASP A 51 -26.23 -13.39 -3.29
N MET A 52 -25.78 -14.62 -3.45
CA MET A 52 -26.14 -15.47 -4.61
C MET A 52 -27.62 -15.81 -4.64
N GLN A 53 -28.23 -16.15 -3.50
CA GLN A 53 -29.68 -16.35 -3.41
C GLN A 53 -30.43 -15.08 -3.80
N ASN A 54 -30.05 -13.91 -3.28
CA ASN A 54 -30.65 -12.63 -3.62
C ASN A 54 -30.46 -12.27 -5.11
N PHE A 55 -29.32 -12.61 -5.71
CA PHE A 55 -29.05 -12.41 -7.12
C PHE A 55 -29.98 -13.27 -7.99
N ILE A 56 -30.12 -14.56 -7.69
CA ILE A 56 -31.01 -15.48 -8.40
C ILE A 56 -32.49 -15.02 -8.26
N ILE A 57 -32.93 -14.64 -7.07
CA ILE A 57 -34.28 -14.14 -6.82
C ILE A 57 -34.56 -12.90 -7.68
N LYS A 58 -33.60 -11.98 -7.79
CA LYS A 58 -33.75 -10.78 -8.61
C LYS A 58 -33.82 -11.07 -10.11
N GLU A 59 -33.05 -12.04 -10.59
CA GLU A 59 -33.06 -12.44 -12.01
C GLU A 59 -34.31 -13.24 -12.39
N THR A 60 -34.96 -13.89 -11.42
CA THR A 60 -36.13 -14.78 -11.65
C THR A 60 -37.47 -14.19 -11.17
N ASP A 61 -37.48 -12.93 -10.70
CA ASP A 61 -38.64 -12.24 -10.13
C ASP A 61 -39.37 -13.03 -9.00
N LEU A 62 -38.66 -13.92 -8.32
CA LEU A 62 -39.19 -14.65 -7.17
C LEU A 62 -39.33 -13.74 -5.94
N PRO A 63 -40.37 -13.96 -5.10
CA PRO A 63 -40.55 -13.16 -3.90
C PRO A 63 -39.41 -13.41 -2.90
N ARG A 64 -38.75 -12.35 -2.47
CA ARG A 64 -37.70 -12.41 -1.45
C ARG A 64 -38.31 -12.60 -0.05
N SER A 65 -37.84 -13.58 0.69
CA SER A 65 -38.16 -13.72 2.11
C SER A 65 -37.43 -12.67 2.97
N ASP A 66 -38.12 -12.08 3.95
CA ASP A 66 -37.53 -11.14 4.91
C ASP A 66 -36.42 -11.83 5.73
N ASP A 67 -35.30 -11.15 5.96
CA ASP A 67 -34.18 -11.61 6.79
C ASP A 67 -34.63 -12.10 8.18
N LYS A 68 -35.65 -11.45 8.77
CA LYS A 68 -36.21 -11.87 10.08
C LYS A 68 -36.89 -13.24 10.00
N LYS A 69 -37.55 -13.56 8.86
CA LYS A 69 -38.15 -14.88 8.64
C LYS A 69 -37.09 -15.95 8.42
N LEU A 70 -36.03 -15.64 7.67
CA LEU A 70 -34.94 -16.58 7.35
C LEU A 70 -34.01 -16.84 8.52
N TYR A 71 -33.63 -15.80 9.25
CA TYR A 71 -32.55 -15.84 10.25
C TYR A 71 -33.01 -15.53 11.68
N GLY A 72 -34.29 -15.23 11.90
CA GLY A 72 -34.83 -14.80 13.19
C GLY A 72 -34.39 -13.41 13.63
N LYS A 73 -33.46 -12.76 12.90
CA LYS A 73 -32.89 -11.45 13.14
C LYS A 73 -32.24 -10.92 11.86
N SER A 74 -31.62 -9.70 11.91
CA SER A 74 -30.87 -9.22 10.76
C SER A 74 -29.74 -10.19 10.39
N PHE A 75 -29.47 -10.34 9.11
CA PHE A 75 -28.41 -11.23 8.62
C PHE A 75 -27.03 -10.93 9.24
N THR A 76 -26.72 -9.64 9.43
CA THR A 76 -25.48 -9.20 10.10
C THR A 76 -25.38 -9.72 11.53
N ALA A 77 -26.45 -9.64 12.32
CA ALA A 77 -26.47 -10.13 13.69
C ALA A 77 -26.42 -11.68 13.74
N TRP A 78 -27.03 -12.34 12.77
CA TRP A 78 -26.98 -13.80 12.63
C TRP A 78 -25.53 -14.27 12.36
N ILE A 79 -24.82 -13.63 11.41
CA ILE A 79 -23.39 -13.94 11.14
C ILE A 79 -22.55 -13.73 12.40
N GLU A 80 -22.75 -12.63 13.14
CA GLU A 80 -21.98 -12.37 14.36
C GLU A 80 -22.18 -13.47 15.39
N ASN A 81 -23.40 -13.96 15.57
CA ASN A 81 -23.67 -15.08 16.47
C ASN A 81 -22.98 -16.36 16.01
N ARG A 82 -23.01 -16.68 14.71
CA ARG A 82 -22.29 -17.84 14.16
C ARG A 82 -20.79 -17.72 14.36
N MET A 83 -20.22 -16.52 14.16
CA MET A 83 -18.82 -16.30 14.44
C MET A 83 -18.47 -16.46 15.93
N ASN A 84 -19.34 -16.03 16.86
CA ASN A 84 -19.17 -16.24 18.30
C ASN A 84 -19.14 -17.74 18.68
N GLU A 85 -19.95 -18.57 18.03
CA GLU A 85 -19.93 -20.02 18.22
C GLU A 85 -18.57 -20.63 17.83
N TYR A 86 -18.03 -20.28 16.66
CA TYR A 86 -16.71 -20.73 16.20
C TYR A 86 -15.54 -20.13 17.02
N MET A 87 -15.68 -18.89 17.49
CA MET A 87 -14.65 -18.15 18.22
C MET A 87 -14.88 -18.24 19.76
N SER A 88 -15.33 -19.39 20.26
CA SER A 88 -15.52 -19.60 21.69
C SER A 88 -14.25 -19.29 22.49
N GLY A 89 -14.40 -18.57 23.61
CA GLY A 89 -13.29 -18.13 24.46
C GLY A 89 -12.65 -16.79 24.05
N VAL A 90 -13.00 -16.23 22.86
CA VAL A 90 -12.50 -14.94 22.38
C VAL A 90 -13.32 -13.78 22.98
N LEU A 91 -12.68 -12.66 23.24
CA LEU A 91 -13.35 -11.43 23.69
C LEU A 91 -14.35 -10.95 22.61
N SER A 92 -15.60 -10.66 22.99
CA SER A 92 -16.69 -10.32 22.06
C SER A 92 -16.36 -9.14 21.12
N ASN A 93 -15.71 -8.10 21.64
CA ASN A 93 -15.26 -6.98 20.81
C ASN A 93 -14.28 -7.41 19.71
N ASN A 94 -13.42 -8.39 19.97
CA ASN A 94 -12.48 -8.93 18.98
C ASN A 94 -13.23 -9.75 17.92
N VAL A 95 -14.30 -10.45 18.29
CA VAL A 95 -15.18 -11.16 17.35
C VAL A 95 -15.89 -10.17 16.44
N ALA A 96 -16.49 -9.12 16.98
CA ALA A 96 -17.15 -8.05 16.22
C ALA A 96 -16.17 -7.36 15.24
N GLN A 97 -14.94 -7.08 15.68
CA GLN A 97 -13.90 -6.49 14.83
C GLN A 97 -13.45 -7.46 13.73
N THR A 98 -13.37 -8.76 14.03
CA THR A 98 -13.04 -9.80 13.04
C THR A 98 -14.16 -9.90 12.00
N ARG A 99 -15.43 -9.85 12.40
CA ARG A 99 -16.57 -9.78 11.48
C ARG A 99 -16.46 -8.59 10.55
N GLN A 100 -16.18 -7.40 11.09
CA GLN A 100 -16.02 -6.18 10.26
C GLN A 100 -14.87 -6.33 9.24
N PHE A 101 -13.78 -6.98 9.62
CA PHE A 101 -12.67 -7.30 8.71
C PHE A 101 -13.13 -8.20 7.56
N VAL A 102 -13.90 -9.26 7.83
CA VAL A 102 -14.47 -10.16 6.81
C VAL A 102 -15.45 -9.41 5.90
N VAL A 103 -16.35 -8.60 6.47
CA VAL A 103 -17.32 -7.79 5.72
C VAL A 103 -16.62 -6.85 4.74
N ASN A 104 -15.56 -6.16 5.19
CA ASN A 104 -14.82 -5.24 4.32
C ASN A 104 -14.12 -6.00 3.19
N ARG A 105 -13.57 -7.18 3.46
CA ARG A 105 -12.95 -8.03 2.45
C ARG A 105 -13.97 -8.49 1.42
N TYR A 106 -15.11 -8.99 1.86
CA TYR A 106 -16.19 -9.41 1.00
C TYR A 106 -16.74 -8.28 0.11
N LYS A 107 -16.91 -7.06 0.67
CA LYS A 107 -17.29 -5.88 -0.11
C LYS A 107 -16.30 -5.57 -1.24
N ASN A 108 -15.00 -5.74 -0.99
CA ASN A 108 -13.98 -5.55 -2.03
C ASN A 108 -14.07 -6.63 -3.12
N ASP A 109 -14.29 -7.88 -2.75
CA ASP A 109 -14.49 -8.96 -3.70
C ASP A 109 -15.74 -8.72 -4.58
N LYS A 110 -16.86 -8.24 -3.99
CA LYS A 110 -18.06 -7.83 -4.73
C LYS A 110 -17.77 -6.71 -5.74
N LYS A 111 -17.04 -5.65 -5.31
CA LYS A 111 -16.64 -4.56 -6.22
C LYS A 111 -15.76 -5.04 -7.37
N ALA A 112 -14.93 -6.04 -7.14
CA ALA A 112 -14.10 -6.67 -8.15
C ALA A 112 -14.87 -7.62 -9.09
N GLY A 113 -16.19 -7.78 -8.91
CA GLY A 113 -17.04 -8.58 -9.77
C GLY A 113 -17.22 -10.04 -9.34
N LEU A 114 -17.13 -10.33 -8.04
CA LEU A 114 -17.31 -11.68 -7.49
C LEU A 114 -18.61 -12.34 -7.97
N LEU A 115 -19.76 -11.65 -7.89
CA LEU A 115 -21.05 -12.20 -8.30
C LEU A 115 -21.20 -12.38 -9.82
N LYS A 116 -20.31 -11.74 -10.60
CA LYS A 116 -20.22 -11.88 -12.06
C LYS A 116 -19.17 -12.92 -12.50
N GLY A 117 -18.51 -13.60 -11.54
CA GLY A 117 -17.47 -14.59 -11.83
C GLY A 117 -16.11 -14.02 -12.23
N ASN A 118 -15.90 -12.70 -12.13
CA ASN A 118 -14.63 -12.06 -12.53
C ASN A 118 -13.47 -12.36 -11.54
N VAL A 119 -13.81 -12.64 -10.29
CA VAL A 119 -12.86 -13.01 -9.24
C VAL A 119 -13.42 -14.14 -8.39
N SER A 120 -12.53 -14.93 -7.79
CA SER A 120 -12.92 -15.98 -6.84
C SER A 120 -13.17 -15.41 -5.45
N LEU A 121 -14.02 -16.12 -4.68
CA LEU A 121 -14.25 -15.78 -3.26
C LEU A 121 -12.95 -15.86 -2.47
N THR A 122 -12.67 -14.83 -1.66
CA THR A 122 -11.49 -14.82 -0.80
C THR A 122 -11.50 -15.99 0.17
N THR A 123 -10.38 -16.71 0.25
CA THR A 123 -10.14 -17.78 1.23
C THR A 123 -9.11 -17.31 2.25
N PHE A 124 -9.47 -17.36 3.53
CA PHE A 124 -8.57 -17.04 4.62
C PHE A 124 -7.66 -18.23 4.94
N LYS A 125 -6.39 -17.95 5.28
CA LYS A 125 -5.39 -18.97 5.62
C LYS A 125 -5.30 -19.17 7.12
N ARG A 126 -4.81 -20.33 7.58
CA ARG A 126 -4.55 -20.59 9.02
C ARG A 126 -3.56 -19.61 9.65
N THR A 127 -2.73 -18.95 8.84
CA THR A 127 -1.76 -17.94 9.27
C THR A 127 -2.32 -16.51 9.28
N ASN A 128 -3.61 -16.35 9.06
CA ASN A 128 -4.25 -15.04 9.11
C ASN A 128 -4.01 -14.37 10.47
N PRO A 129 -3.90 -13.02 10.49
CA PRO A 129 -3.72 -12.31 11.74
C PRO A 129 -4.93 -12.45 12.65
N ILE A 130 -4.68 -12.47 13.96
CA ILE A 130 -5.70 -12.30 14.98
C ILE A 130 -6.05 -10.83 15.06
N ILE A 131 -7.34 -10.51 14.97
CA ILE A 131 -7.82 -9.11 14.97
C ILE A 131 -8.17 -8.72 16.42
N ILE A 132 -7.66 -7.60 16.87
CA ILE A 132 -7.86 -7.04 18.20
C ILE A 132 -8.57 -5.69 18.06
N HIS A 133 -9.68 -5.53 18.74
CA HIS A 133 -10.45 -4.30 18.77
C HIS A 133 -9.67 -3.17 19.47
N ASN A 134 -9.87 -1.92 19.08
CA ASN A 134 -9.17 -0.78 19.67
C ASN A 134 -9.33 -0.63 21.19
N ASN A 135 -10.46 -1.05 21.77
CA ASN A 135 -10.69 -1.03 23.22
C ASN A 135 -10.14 -2.27 23.97
N ALA A 136 -9.70 -3.29 23.22
CA ALA A 136 -9.17 -4.52 23.78
C ALA A 136 -7.66 -4.47 24.06
N TYR A 137 -7.00 -3.35 23.81
CA TYR A 137 -5.58 -3.19 24.13
C TYR A 137 -5.26 -1.75 24.55
N ASN A 138 -4.17 -1.59 25.29
CA ASN A 138 -3.61 -0.30 25.68
C ASN A 138 -2.12 -0.28 25.39
N ILE A 139 -1.62 0.86 24.91
CA ILE A 139 -0.18 1.09 24.91
C ILE A 139 0.25 1.41 26.33
N ILE A 140 1.33 0.80 26.77
CA ILE A 140 1.83 0.91 28.15
C ILE A 140 3.33 1.24 28.17
N GLU A 141 3.77 1.87 29.23
CA GLU A 141 5.18 2.01 29.56
C GLU A 141 5.52 1.05 30.70
N THR A 142 6.54 0.23 30.49
CA THR A 142 7.03 -0.75 31.47
C THR A 142 8.44 -0.38 31.89
N PRO A 143 8.96 -0.89 33.01
CA PRO A 143 10.35 -0.66 33.41
C PRO A 143 11.38 -1.06 32.33
N LYS A 144 11.01 -1.98 31.43
CA LYS A 144 11.82 -2.48 30.31
C LYS A 144 11.63 -1.67 29.01
N GLY A 145 10.70 -0.70 28.98
CA GLY A 145 10.42 0.17 27.85
C GLY A 145 8.95 0.16 27.40
N LEU A 146 8.69 0.71 26.22
CA LEU A 146 7.33 0.79 25.67
C LEU A 146 6.81 -0.59 25.27
N GLY A 147 5.54 -0.85 25.57
CA GLY A 147 4.88 -2.11 25.32
C GLY A 147 3.39 -1.97 25.05
N VAL A 148 2.71 -3.09 25.03
CA VAL A 148 1.26 -3.16 24.84
C VAL A 148 0.64 -4.22 25.75
N GLU A 149 -0.46 -3.88 26.37
CA GLU A 149 -1.31 -4.78 27.15
C GLU A 149 -2.53 -5.16 26.30
N ILE A 150 -2.80 -6.47 26.15
CA ILE A 150 -3.82 -6.98 25.22
C ILE A 150 -4.79 -7.92 25.92
N GLY A 151 -6.10 -7.70 25.73
CA GLY A 151 -7.18 -8.61 26.09
C GLY A 151 -7.56 -9.51 24.92
N PHE A 152 -7.33 -10.80 25.06
CA PHE A 152 -7.66 -11.80 24.05
C PHE A 152 -8.93 -12.57 24.36
N PHE A 153 -9.17 -12.86 25.64
CA PHE A 153 -10.11 -13.87 26.12
C PHE A 153 -11.36 -13.24 26.73
N ASN A 154 -12.48 -13.96 26.62
CA ASN A 154 -13.73 -13.62 27.30
C ASN A 154 -13.66 -14.00 28.83
N LEU A 155 -14.63 -13.55 29.60
CA LEU A 155 -14.64 -13.75 31.06
C LEU A 155 -14.51 -15.22 31.50
N PRO A 156 -15.23 -16.20 30.92
CA PRO A 156 -15.05 -17.61 31.31
C PRO A 156 -13.61 -18.09 31.09
N LYS A 157 -13.02 -17.78 29.89
CA LYS A 157 -11.65 -18.21 29.57
C LYS A 157 -10.60 -17.45 30.41
N GLN A 158 -10.86 -16.20 30.78
CA GLN A 158 -9.99 -15.43 31.69
C GLN A 158 -9.92 -16.09 33.07
N LYS A 159 -11.09 -16.57 33.61
CA LYS A 159 -11.15 -17.28 34.88
C LYS A 159 -10.40 -18.62 34.81
N GLU A 160 -10.58 -19.37 33.71
CA GLU A 160 -9.89 -20.65 33.48
C GLU A 160 -8.37 -20.49 33.47
N LEU A 161 -7.87 -19.45 32.77
CA LEU A 161 -6.43 -19.20 32.62
C LEU A 161 -5.82 -18.33 33.71
N GLY A 162 -6.62 -17.79 34.64
CA GLY A 162 -6.17 -16.87 35.67
C GLY A 162 -5.61 -15.54 35.19
N ILE A 163 -5.94 -15.12 33.93
CA ILE A 163 -5.41 -13.90 33.32
C ILE A 163 -6.51 -13.03 32.72
N LYS A 164 -6.39 -11.70 32.92
CA LYS A 164 -7.31 -10.72 32.33
C LYS A 164 -6.75 -10.14 31.05
N ARG A 165 -5.49 -9.75 31.07
CA ARG A 165 -4.74 -9.17 29.94
C ARG A 165 -3.32 -9.69 29.93
N VAL A 166 -2.64 -9.56 28.79
CA VAL A 166 -1.28 -10.04 28.56
C VAL A 166 -0.40 -8.90 28.11
N ASN A 167 0.77 -8.77 28.73
CA ASN A 167 1.72 -7.72 28.48
C ASN A 167 2.82 -8.16 27.51
N PHE A 168 3.09 -7.30 26.52
CA PHE A 168 4.17 -7.47 25.54
C PHE A 168 5.05 -6.24 25.51
N LEU A 169 6.33 -6.44 25.29
CA LEU A 169 7.32 -5.40 25.06
C LEU A 169 7.50 -5.19 23.54
N PHE A 170 7.76 -3.96 23.12
CA PHE A 170 8.33 -3.65 21.81
C PHE A 170 9.87 -3.66 21.90
N PRO A 171 10.54 -4.76 21.54
CA PRO A 171 11.95 -4.98 21.90
C PRO A 171 12.93 -4.07 21.16
N LYS A 172 12.55 -3.57 19.99
CA LYS A 172 13.36 -2.66 19.17
C LYS A 172 12.45 -1.67 18.47
N LEU A 173 12.58 -0.40 18.83
CA LEU A 173 11.87 0.72 18.21
C LEU A 173 12.90 1.69 17.61
N GLY A 174 12.76 2.01 16.32
CA GLY A 174 13.43 3.14 15.71
C GLY A 174 12.89 4.46 16.24
N SER A 175 13.58 5.57 15.98
CA SER A 175 13.18 6.91 16.47
C SER A 175 11.77 7.29 16.05
N SER A 176 11.42 7.06 14.79
CA SER A 176 10.07 7.33 14.25
C SER A 176 9.01 6.44 14.89
N GLU A 177 9.28 5.13 15.05
CA GLU A 177 8.37 4.18 15.69
C GLU A 177 8.12 4.56 17.16
N LYS A 178 9.18 4.92 17.87
CA LYS A 178 9.10 5.39 19.26
C LYS A 178 8.25 6.66 19.39
N SER A 179 8.40 7.61 18.47
CA SER A 179 7.58 8.82 18.41
C SER A 179 6.10 8.50 18.20
N ILE A 180 5.76 7.57 17.27
CA ILE A 180 4.37 7.17 17.02
C ILE A 180 3.77 6.49 18.25
N ILE A 181 4.49 5.55 18.87
CA ILE A 181 3.99 4.83 20.07
C ILE A 181 3.79 5.78 21.24
N ARG A 182 4.66 6.77 21.44
CA ARG A 182 4.46 7.80 22.47
C ARG A 182 3.21 8.63 22.20
N ARG A 183 2.94 9.03 20.94
CA ARG A 183 1.73 9.75 20.56
C ARG A 183 0.44 8.92 20.69
N LEU A 184 0.55 7.59 20.63
CA LEU A 184 -0.56 6.70 20.99
C LEU A 184 -0.75 6.59 22.51
N LEU A 185 0.33 6.58 23.27
CA LEU A 185 0.32 6.55 24.72
C LEU A 185 -0.29 7.83 25.31
N ASP A 186 0.09 9.00 24.81
CA ASP A 186 -0.42 10.31 25.24
C ASP A 186 -1.78 10.68 24.59
N LYS A 187 -2.33 9.79 23.76
CA LYS A 187 -3.61 9.94 23.03
C LYS A 187 -3.67 11.09 22.03
N SER A 188 -2.55 11.70 21.67
CA SER A 188 -2.49 12.67 20.56
C SER A 188 -2.77 12.03 19.20
N TYR A 189 -2.54 10.72 19.09
CA TYR A 189 -3.02 9.90 18.00
C TYR A 189 -4.16 8.98 18.49
N LYS A 190 -5.20 8.83 17.66
CA LYS A 190 -6.31 7.92 17.97
C LYS A 190 -5.94 6.50 17.55
N GLN A 191 -5.91 5.56 18.50
CA GLN A 191 -5.66 4.17 18.21
C GLN A 191 -6.87 3.52 17.50
N GLY A 192 -6.58 2.71 16.48
CA GLY A 192 -7.55 1.87 15.77
C GLY A 192 -7.39 0.39 16.11
N ALA A 193 -7.89 -0.50 15.27
CA ALA A 193 -7.73 -1.93 15.46
C ALA A 193 -6.26 -2.37 15.32
N MET A 194 -5.91 -3.47 15.99
CA MET A 194 -4.59 -4.10 15.90
C MET A 194 -4.70 -5.50 15.30
N GLN A 195 -3.67 -5.92 14.59
CA GLN A 195 -3.55 -7.26 14.04
C GLN A 195 -2.30 -7.94 14.61
N ILE A 196 -2.47 -9.14 15.15
CA ILE A 196 -1.37 -9.97 15.67
C ILE A 196 -1.08 -11.09 14.68
N SER A 197 0.15 -11.20 14.19
CA SER A 197 0.56 -12.21 13.22
C SER A 197 1.94 -12.78 13.54
N TYR A 198 2.16 -14.06 13.22
CA TYR A 198 3.48 -14.68 13.34
C TYR A 198 4.26 -14.56 12.04
N ASN A 199 5.41 -13.94 12.09
CA ASN A 199 6.32 -13.87 10.95
C ASN A 199 7.24 -15.10 10.95
N GLN A 200 6.95 -16.06 10.08
CA GLN A 200 7.69 -17.32 9.98
C GLN A 200 9.18 -17.11 9.62
N LYS A 201 9.49 -16.10 8.78
CA LYS A 201 10.87 -15.82 8.37
C LYS A 201 11.72 -15.25 9.50
N LYS A 202 11.14 -14.34 10.29
CA LYS A 202 11.79 -13.70 11.44
C LYS A 202 11.62 -14.50 12.73
N LYS A 203 10.78 -15.57 12.72
CA LYS A 203 10.39 -16.37 13.89
C LYS A 203 9.92 -15.50 15.07
N LYS A 204 9.11 -14.47 14.78
CA LYS A 204 8.65 -13.49 15.76
C LYS A 204 7.18 -13.15 15.58
N TRP A 205 6.52 -12.86 16.67
CA TRP A 205 5.19 -12.27 16.66
C TRP A 205 5.28 -10.77 16.33
N MET A 206 4.35 -10.30 15.55
CA MET A 206 4.26 -8.91 15.06
C MET A 206 2.90 -8.35 15.43
N ALA A 207 2.87 -7.13 15.93
CA ALA A 207 1.67 -6.32 16.06
C ALA A 207 1.64 -5.27 14.95
N THR A 208 0.56 -5.22 14.19
CA THR A 208 0.28 -4.13 13.24
C THR A 208 -0.82 -3.28 13.84
N ILE A 209 -0.51 -2.06 14.23
CA ILE A 209 -1.41 -1.12 14.90
C ILE A 209 -1.86 -0.09 13.89
N SER A 210 -3.17 0.06 13.68
CA SER A 210 -3.73 1.18 12.93
C SER A 210 -3.92 2.38 13.86
N PHE A 211 -3.69 3.57 13.35
CA PHE A 211 -3.87 4.82 14.09
C PHE A 211 -4.26 5.94 13.16
N SER A 212 -4.98 6.93 13.69
CA SER A 212 -5.39 8.10 12.93
C SER A 212 -4.99 9.38 13.65
N PHE A 213 -4.74 10.42 12.86
CA PHE A 213 -4.35 11.74 13.33
C PHE A 213 -4.86 12.82 12.36
N ASN A 214 -4.99 14.03 12.88
CA ASN A 214 -5.37 15.17 12.05
C ASN A 214 -4.16 15.69 11.30
N LEU A 215 -4.36 15.97 10.01
CA LEU A 215 -3.34 16.59 9.17
C LEU A 215 -3.16 18.07 9.55
N LYS A 216 -1.92 18.54 9.46
CA LYS A 216 -1.64 19.99 9.51
C LYS A 216 -2.12 20.62 8.20
N GLU A 217 -2.84 21.71 8.30
CA GLU A 217 -3.20 22.50 7.12
C GLU A 217 -1.93 23.16 6.56
N ILE A 218 -1.58 22.79 5.34
CA ILE A 218 -0.54 23.44 4.57
C ILE A 218 -1.23 24.37 3.59
N LYS A 219 -0.85 25.63 3.58
CA LYS A 219 -1.36 26.60 2.61
C LYS A 219 -0.80 26.26 1.23
N THR A 220 -1.63 25.67 0.40
CA THR A 220 -1.34 25.38 -1.01
C THR A 220 -1.99 26.45 -1.90
N ASN A 221 -1.45 26.67 -3.10
CA ASN A 221 -2.04 27.53 -4.12
C ASN A 221 -2.60 26.63 -5.23
N GLU A 222 -3.90 26.63 -5.42
CA GLU A 222 -4.60 25.79 -6.41
C GLU A 222 -4.21 26.11 -7.86
N ASN A 223 -3.72 27.32 -8.13
CA ASN A 223 -3.26 27.72 -9.45
C ASN A 223 -1.87 27.17 -9.80
N LEU A 224 -1.13 26.64 -8.81
CA LEU A 224 0.20 26.06 -9.02
C LEU A 224 0.08 24.56 -9.25
N VAL A 225 0.41 24.14 -10.46
CA VAL A 225 0.35 22.73 -10.90
C VAL A 225 1.75 22.21 -11.16
N MET A 226 2.10 21.10 -10.51
CA MET A 226 3.35 20.39 -10.72
C MET A 226 3.12 19.23 -11.68
N GLY A 227 3.78 19.23 -12.84
CA GLY A 227 3.87 18.07 -13.73
C GLY A 227 5.07 17.21 -13.40
N ILE A 228 4.86 15.90 -13.35
CA ILE A 228 5.89 14.90 -13.07
C ILE A 228 5.97 13.93 -14.24
N ASP A 229 7.12 13.94 -14.93
CA ASP A 229 7.49 12.91 -15.89
C ASP A 229 8.36 11.87 -15.21
N LEU A 230 7.98 10.58 -15.31
CA LEU A 230 8.68 9.46 -14.67
C LEU A 230 9.48 8.68 -15.71
N GLY A 231 10.80 8.66 -15.54
CA GLY A 231 11.74 8.04 -16.47
C GLY A 231 12.66 7.00 -15.85
N VAL A 232 13.48 6.35 -16.66
CA VAL A 232 14.45 5.32 -16.24
C VAL A 232 15.78 5.95 -15.82
N SER A 233 16.32 6.84 -16.62
CA SER A 233 17.60 7.54 -16.37
C SER A 233 17.43 8.61 -15.29
N LYS A 234 16.45 9.48 -15.49
CA LYS A 234 15.94 10.38 -14.47
C LYS A 234 14.67 9.80 -13.89
N VAL A 235 14.70 9.48 -12.61
CA VAL A 235 13.56 8.84 -11.92
C VAL A 235 12.31 9.68 -11.99
N ALA A 236 12.46 10.99 -11.86
CA ALA A 236 11.40 11.96 -12.05
C ALA A 236 11.98 13.30 -12.52
N THR A 237 11.28 13.93 -13.45
CA THR A 237 11.53 15.31 -13.86
C THR A 237 10.30 16.13 -13.51
N LEU A 238 10.52 17.26 -12.84
CA LEU A 238 9.48 18.10 -12.27
C LEU A 238 9.46 19.46 -12.97
N SER A 239 8.26 19.96 -13.26
CA SER A 239 8.03 21.34 -13.70
C SER A 239 6.81 21.90 -13.01
N ILE A 240 6.79 23.18 -12.70
CA ILE A 240 5.66 23.86 -12.07
C ILE A 240 5.12 24.92 -13.01
N TYR A 241 3.82 24.91 -13.23
CA TYR A 241 3.08 25.88 -14.03
C TYR A 241 2.14 26.70 -13.16
N ASP A 242 2.16 28.02 -13.32
CA ASP A 242 1.20 28.93 -12.71
C ASP A 242 0.06 29.20 -13.68
N ALA A 243 -1.10 28.58 -13.42
CA ALA A 243 -2.27 28.70 -14.26
C ALA A 243 -2.90 30.11 -14.24
N SER A 244 -2.62 30.93 -13.20
CA SER A 244 -3.11 32.33 -13.12
C SER A 244 -2.30 33.29 -13.97
N LYS A 245 -1.02 32.99 -14.17
CA LYS A 245 -0.10 33.84 -14.95
C LYS A 245 0.27 33.27 -16.31
N TYR A 246 -0.13 32.01 -16.59
CA TYR A 246 0.21 31.28 -17.82
C TYR A 246 1.72 31.14 -18.06
N GLU A 247 2.48 30.96 -16.97
CA GLU A 247 3.95 30.84 -17.02
C GLU A 247 4.51 29.67 -16.21
N TYR A 248 5.71 29.21 -16.57
CA TYR A 248 6.42 28.20 -15.80
C TYR A 248 7.26 28.86 -14.71
N ILE A 249 7.19 28.32 -13.49
CA ILE A 249 8.01 28.77 -12.39
C ILE A 249 9.44 28.23 -12.56
N LYS A 250 10.43 29.12 -12.45
CA LYS A 250 11.84 28.75 -12.48
C LYS A 250 12.20 27.97 -11.21
N MET A 251 12.59 26.74 -11.40
CA MET A 251 13.03 25.85 -10.32
C MET A 251 14.55 25.69 -10.32
N SER A 252 15.12 25.29 -9.18
CA SER A 252 16.53 24.89 -9.15
C SER A 252 16.72 23.57 -9.88
N PHE A 253 17.91 23.31 -10.42
CA PHE A 253 18.22 22.06 -11.11
C PHE A 253 17.97 20.83 -10.22
N LYS A 254 18.31 20.92 -8.92
CA LYS A 254 18.06 19.85 -7.94
C LYS A 254 16.57 19.55 -7.76
N ASP A 255 15.73 20.59 -7.81
CA ASP A 255 14.28 20.43 -7.67
C ASP A 255 13.62 19.95 -8.96
N THR A 256 14.28 20.15 -10.11
CA THR A 256 13.76 19.78 -11.44
C THR A 256 14.04 18.30 -11.78
N CYS A 257 15.25 17.81 -11.52
CA CYS A 257 15.67 16.48 -11.96
C CYS A 257 16.11 15.61 -10.78
N ILE A 258 15.51 14.43 -10.66
CA ILE A 258 15.88 13.40 -9.69
C ILE A 258 16.60 12.27 -10.43
N ASP A 259 17.89 12.11 -10.15
CA ASP A 259 18.74 11.11 -10.79
C ASP A 259 18.43 9.69 -10.32
N GLY A 260 18.39 8.73 -11.26
CA GLY A 260 18.14 7.31 -11.03
C GLY A 260 19.39 6.42 -11.02
N THR A 261 20.56 6.99 -11.24
CA THR A 261 21.83 6.27 -11.44
C THR A 261 22.15 5.34 -10.27
N GLU A 262 21.93 5.76 -9.03
CA GLU A 262 22.16 4.96 -7.82
C GLU A 262 21.34 3.65 -7.84
N LEU A 263 20.07 3.72 -8.24
CA LEU A 263 19.19 2.56 -8.29
C LEU A 263 19.60 1.60 -9.41
N ILE A 264 19.90 2.14 -10.60
CA ILE A 264 20.32 1.35 -11.76
C ILE A 264 21.63 0.59 -11.45
N HIS A 265 22.61 1.29 -10.91
CA HIS A 265 23.90 0.70 -10.53
C HIS A 265 23.74 -0.39 -9.47
N TYR A 266 22.96 -0.13 -8.42
CA TYR A 266 22.72 -1.12 -7.36
C TYR A 266 22.02 -2.37 -7.90
N ARG A 267 21.06 -2.19 -8.81
CA ARG A 267 20.37 -3.28 -9.49
C ARG A 267 21.35 -4.14 -10.32
N GLN A 268 22.13 -3.52 -11.20
CA GLN A 268 23.11 -4.21 -12.03
C GLN A 268 24.07 -5.05 -11.19
N LYS A 269 24.57 -4.48 -10.08
CA LYS A 269 25.42 -5.17 -9.11
C LYS A 269 24.75 -6.41 -8.51
N LEU A 270 23.48 -6.31 -8.10
CA LEU A 270 22.76 -7.44 -7.51
C LEU A 270 22.37 -8.48 -8.55
N GLU A 271 22.00 -8.09 -9.76
CA GLU A 271 21.69 -9.00 -10.87
C GLU A 271 22.91 -9.80 -11.33
N SER A 272 24.05 -9.14 -11.49
CA SER A 272 25.33 -9.80 -11.80
C SER A 272 25.65 -10.86 -10.74
N ARG A 273 25.59 -10.51 -9.46
CA ARG A 273 25.84 -11.46 -8.36
C ARG A 273 24.81 -12.61 -8.33
N ARG A 274 23.54 -12.33 -8.64
CA ARG A 274 22.50 -13.36 -8.74
C ARG A 274 22.78 -14.34 -9.88
N LYS A 275 23.19 -13.83 -11.07
CA LYS A 275 23.60 -14.67 -12.21
C LYS A 275 24.75 -15.57 -11.83
N THR A 276 25.82 -15.05 -11.22
CA THR A 276 26.98 -15.82 -10.77
C THR A 276 26.56 -16.93 -9.77
N LEU A 277 25.71 -16.63 -8.80
CA LEU A 277 25.21 -17.63 -7.84
C LEU A 277 24.33 -18.68 -8.51
N SER A 278 23.52 -18.30 -9.50
CA SER A 278 22.65 -19.22 -10.25
C SER A 278 23.49 -20.18 -11.11
N ILE A 279 24.52 -19.68 -11.79
CA ILE A 279 25.47 -20.51 -12.58
C ILE A 279 26.23 -21.46 -11.62
N ALA A 280 26.80 -20.94 -10.56
CA ALA A 280 27.52 -21.73 -9.58
C ALA A 280 26.64 -22.79 -8.89
N SER A 281 25.32 -22.60 -8.80
CA SER A 281 24.39 -23.60 -8.26
C SER A 281 24.23 -24.80 -9.20
N LYS A 282 24.24 -24.57 -10.52
CA LYS A 282 24.17 -25.65 -11.53
C LYS A 282 25.39 -26.58 -11.49
N TRP A 283 26.58 -26.02 -11.26
CA TRP A 283 27.83 -26.80 -11.13
C TRP A 283 27.99 -27.49 -9.79
N ALA A 284 27.16 -27.15 -8.77
CA ALA A 284 27.31 -27.71 -7.43
C ALA A 284 26.59 -29.04 -7.23
N SER A 285 25.81 -29.52 -8.19
CA SER A 285 25.13 -30.82 -8.14
C SER A 285 24.62 -31.24 -9.51
N ASP A 286 24.66 -32.53 -9.81
CA ASP A 286 23.98 -33.10 -10.95
C ASP A 286 22.46 -32.95 -10.79
N ASN A 287 21.75 -32.69 -11.89
CA ASN A 287 20.30 -32.59 -11.95
C ASN A 287 19.66 -31.49 -11.07
N ASN A 288 20.36 -30.40 -10.75
CA ASN A 288 19.86 -29.28 -9.95
C ASN A 288 19.31 -29.70 -8.56
N ARG A 289 19.84 -30.72 -7.96
CA ARG A 289 19.42 -31.25 -6.64
C ARG A 289 20.59 -31.23 -5.66
N GLY A 290 20.30 -31.44 -4.37
CA GLY A 290 21.29 -31.55 -3.31
C GLY A 290 21.53 -30.28 -2.50
N HIS A 291 22.35 -30.41 -1.46
CA HIS A 291 22.60 -29.36 -0.47
C HIS A 291 23.26 -28.11 -1.07
N GLY A 292 24.26 -28.31 -1.94
CA GLY A 292 24.99 -27.20 -2.57
C GLY A 292 24.11 -26.36 -3.47
N TYR A 293 23.22 -26.95 -4.26
CA TYR A 293 22.24 -26.27 -5.08
C TYR A 293 21.30 -25.44 -4.23
N LYS A 294 20.65 -26.03 -3.21
CA LYS A 294 19.71 -25.32 -2.32
C LYS A 294 20.37 -24.13 -1.65
N THR A 295 21.57 -24.27 -1.09
CA THR A 295 22.29 -23.20 -0.39
C THR A 295 22.63 -22.02 -1.31
N LYS A 296 23.05 -22.29 -2.55
CA LYS A 296 23.35 -21.22 -3.53
C LYS A 296 22.11 -20.57 -4.06
N MET A 297 21.03 -21.33 -4.31
CA MET A 297 19.73 -20.77 -4.73
C MET A 297 19.07 -19.94 -3.64
N GLU A 298 19.18 -20.29 -2.36
CA GLU A 298 18.72 -19.44 -1.26
C GLU A 298 19.43 -18.08 -1.24
N LYS A 299 20.75 -18.08 -1.48
CA LYS A 299 21.53 -16.83 -1.59
C LYS A 299 21.12 -16.01 -2.81
N ALA A 300 20.85 -16.64 -3.97
CA ALA A 300 20.36 -15.97 -5.16
C ALA A 300 18.97 -15.33 -4.93
N ASN A 301 18.07 -16.07 -4.27
CA ASN A 301 16.75 -15.57 -3.88
C ASN A 301 16.82 -14.43 -2.83
N TYR A 302 17.81 -14.50 -1.94
CA TYR A 302 18.08 -13.40 -1.00
C TYR A 302 18.48 -12.11 -1.73
N MET A 303 19.28 -12.17 -2.81
CA MET A 303 19.63 -11.00 -3.61
C MET A 303 18.41 -10.34 -4.23
N GLY A 304 17.46 -11.12 -4.76
CA GLY A 304 16.18 -10.58 -5.26
C GLY A 304 15.38 -9.84 -4.17
N ARG A 305 15.28 -10.41 -2.97
CA ARG A 305 14.61 -9.74 -1.83
C ARG A 305 15.34 -8.46 -1.40
N LYS A 306 16.68 -8.47 -1.42
CA LYS A 306 17.50 -7.30 -1.09
C LYS A 306 17.27 -6.17 -2.07
N TYR A 307 17.15 -6.47 -3.37
CA TYR A 307 16.78 -5.49 -4.38
C TYR A 307 15.38 -4.89 -4.14
N ASN A 308 14.36 -5.73 -3.90
CA ASN A 308 13.00 -5.26 -3.64
C ASN A 308 12.92 -4.34 -2.42
N ASN A 309 13.62 -4.68 -1.34
CA ASN A 309 13.67 -3.83 -0.14
C ASN A 309 14.39 -2.49 -0.41
N PHE A 310 15.47 -2.52 -1.18
CA PHE A 310 16.17 -1.30 -1.57
C PHE A 310 15.29 -0.41 -2.44
N ARG A 311 14.65 -0.96 -3.45
CA ARG A 311 13.72 -0.25 -4.34
C ARG A 311 12.57 0.40 -3.56
N ASP A 312 11.97 -0.34 -2.63
CA ASP A 312 10.90 0.19 -1.78
C ASP A 312 11.38 1.38 -0.94
N THR A 313 12.54 1.26 -0.30
CA THR A 313 13.17 2.35 0.47
C THR A 313 13.50 3.55 -0.42
N TYR A 314 14.01 3.30 -1.62
CA TYR A 314 14.35 4.33 -2.59
C TYR A 314 13.10 5.08 -3.07
N ASN A 315 12.01 4.35 -3.43
CA ASN A 315 10.74 4.95 -3.79
C ASN A 315 10.14 5.80 -2.66
N HIS A 316 10.31 5.38 -1.40
CA HIS A 316 9.92 6.19 -0.25
C HIS A 316 10.74 7.49 -0.14
N LYS A 317 12.05 7.44 -0.41
CA LYS A 317 12.94 8.62 -0.42
C LYS A 317 12.56 9.59 -1.54
N VAL A 318 12.43 9.09 -2.77
CA VAL A 318 12.09 9.90 -3.94
C VAL A 318 10.70 10.52 -3.80
N SER A 319 9.68 9.74 -3.47
CA SER A 319 8.32 10.27 -3.30
C SER A 319 8.23 11.30 -2.16
N ARG A 320 9.03 11.17 -1.10
CA ARG A 320 9.09 12.19 -0.06
C ARG A 320 9.72 13.47 -0.57
N TYR A 321 10.84 13.37 -1.29
CA TYR A 321 11.51 14.52 -1.88
C TYR A 321 10.59 15.29 -2.84
N ILE A 322 9.89 14.60 -3.74
CA ILE A 322 8.92 15.22 -4.67
C ILE A 322 7.85 16.01 -3.92
N VAL A 323 7.27 15.41 -2.87
CA VAL A 323 6.24 16.09 -2.07
C VAL A 323 6.82 17.27 -1.28
N ASP A 324 8.04 17.16 -0.76
CA ASP A 324 8.72 18.26 -0.08
C ASP A 324 9.00 19.43 -1.05
N VAL A 325 9.35 19.16 -2.31
CA VAL A 325 9.46 20.19 -3.38
C VAL A 325 8.08 20.81 -3.63
N ALA A 326 7.02 20.02 -3.77
CA ALA A 326 5.67 20.54 -3.96
C ALA A 326 5.21 21.45 -2.81
N ILE A 327 5.52 21.09 -1.56
CA ILE A 327 5.25 21.91 -0.37
C ILE A 327 6.08 23.21 -0.40
N LYS A 328 7.37 23.12 -0.73
CA LYS A 328 8.28 24.27 -0.84
C LYS A 328 7.73 25.35 -1.78
N TYR A 329 7.19 24.92 -2.92
CA TYR A 329 6.61 25.81 -3.93
C TYR A 329 5.10 26.06 -3.74
N ARG A 330 4.48 25.54 -2.66
CA ARG A 330 3.04 25.69 -2.35
C ARG A 330 2.12 25.16 -3.45
N VAL A 331 2.51 24.11 -4.12
CA VAL A 331 1.74 23.47 -5.20
C VAL A 331 0.40 22.95 -4.66
N GLY A 332 -0.70 23.21 -5.38
CA GLY A 332 -2.05 22.73 -5.03
C GLY A 332 -2.46 21.45 -5.77
N LEU A 333 -1.85 21.19 -6.94
CA LEU A 333 -2.15 20.03 -7.76
C LEU A 333 -0.86 19.40 -8.31
N ILE A 334 -0.73 18.09 -8.20
CA ILE A 334 0.29 17.29 -8.88
C ILE A 334 -0.38 16.52 -10.00
N GLN A 335 0.17 16.60 -11.23
CA GLN A 335 -0.23 15.80 -12.38
C GLN A 335 0.86 14.81 -12.76
N MET A 336 0.46 13.57 -13.06
CA MET A 336 1.33 12.48 -13.51
C MET A 336 0.63 11.70 -14.62
N GLU A 337 1.40 11.07 -15.50
CA GLU A 337 0.83 10.20 -16.53
C GLU A 337 0.19 8.95 -15.94
N ASP A 338 -0.96 8.52 -16.48
CA ASP A 338 -1.57 7.23 -16.12
C ASP A 338 -0.86 6.10 -16.88
N LEU A 339 -0.06 5.34 -16.18
CA LEU A 339 0.70 4.21 -16.71
C LEU A 339 -0.06 2.87 -16.62
N SER A 340 -1.32 2.86 -16.16
CA SER A 340 -2.12 1.64 -16.00
C SER A 340 -2.62 1.05 -17.34
N GLY A 341 -2.66 1.84 -18.41
CA GLY A 341 -3.17 1.46 -19.74
C GLY A 341 -2.15 0.81 -20.67
N PHE A 342 -0.90 0.62 -20.28
CA PHE A 342 0.10 -0.05 -21.12
C PHE A 342 -0.17 -1.56 -21.20
N SER A 343 -0.09 -2.14 -22.43
CA SER A 343 -0.23 -3.58 -22.64
C SER A 343 0.79 -4.38 -21.81
N GLU A 344 0.47 -5.63 -21.45
CA GLU A 344 1.37 -6.51 -20.67
C GLU A 344 2.77 -6.61 -21.30
N GLN A 345 2.89 -6.60 -22.64
CA GLN A 345 4.19 -6.63 -23.34
C GLN A 345 4.98 -5.32 -23.21
N GLN A 346 4.32 -4.18 -23.22
CA GLN A 346 4.95 -2.87 -22.97
C GLN A 346 5.30 -2.71 -21.48
N GLN A 347 4.43 -3.18 -20.59
CA GLN A 347 4.72 -3.28 -19.16
C GLN A 347 5.90 -4.20 -18.88
N GLU A 348 6.05 -5.33 -19.59
CA GLU A 348 7.18 -6.23 -19.42
C GLU A 348 8.53 -5.61 -19.82
N SER A 349 8.60 -4.82 -20.87
CA SER A 349 9.86 -4.20 -21.32
C SER A 349 10.24 -2.96 -20.49
N LEU A 350 9.28 -2.09 -20.18
CA LEU A 350 9.48 -0.87 -19.38
C LEU A 350 9.43 -1.13 -17.86
N LEU A 351 8.53 -2.03 -17.42
CA LEU A 351 8.23 -2.28 -16.00
C LEU A 351 9.03 -3.41 -15.38
N LYS A 352 9.69 -4.28 -16.14
CA LYS A 352 10.64 -5.27 -15.56
C LYS A 352 11.68 -4.61 -14.67
N ASN A 353 11.89 -3.32 -14.84
CA ASN A 353 13.02 -2.62 -14.26
C ASN A 353 12.66 -1.63 -13.17
N TRP A 354 11.43 -1.11 -13.14
CA TRP A 354 11.02 -0.07 -12.23
C TRP A 354 9.57 -0.25 -11.78
N SER A 355 9.28 0.02 -10.52
CA SER A 355 7.92 0.02 -10.00
C SER A 355 7.36 1.44 -10.07
N TYR A 356 7.06 1.95 -11.26
CA TYR A 356 6.42 3.27 -11.44
C TYR A 356 5.12 3.37 -10.67
N TYR A 357 4.29 2.35 -10.76
CA TYR A 357 3.04 2.29 -10.01
C TYR A 357 3.24 2.46 -8.50
N ASP A 358 4.23 1.76 -7.92
CA ASP A 358 4.54 1.89 -6.49
C ASP A 358 5.02 3.31 -6.13
N LEU A 359 5.85 3.93 -7.00
CA LEU A 359 6.29 5.30 -6.82
C LEU A 359 5.12 6.29 -6.91
N GLN A 360 4.25 6.14 -7.93
CA GLN A 360 3.04 6.96 -8.09
C GLN A 360 2.11 6.87 -6.89
N GLN A 361 1.83 5.66 -6.39
CA GLN A 361 1.02 5.49 -5.20
C GLN A 361 1.65 6.13 -3.96
N LYS A 362 2.99 6.05 -3.83
CA LYS A 362 3.72 6.70 -2.74
C LYS A 362 3.70 8.23 -2.83
N ILE A 363 3.78 8.80 -4.03
CA ILE A 363 3.61 10.24 -4.25
C ILE A 363 2.18 10.64 -3.90
N LYS A 364 1.18 9.92 -4.42
CA LYS A 364 -0.24 10.22 -4.23
C LYS A 364 -0.60 10.31 -2.75
N TYR A 365 -0.40 9.26 -1.97
CA TYR A 365 -0.83 9.30 -0.57
C TYR A 365 -0.06 10.35 0.24
N LYS A 366 1.23 10.61 -0.05
CA LYS A 366 2.02 11.63 0.65
C LYS A 366 1.62 13.05 0.26
N ALA A 367 1.24 13.30 -0.99
CA ALA A 367 0.70 14.56 -1.46
C ALA A 367 -0.65 14.86 -0.79
N GLU A 368 -1.55 13.89 -0.84
CA GLU A 368 -2.87 13.97 -0.19
C GLU A 368 -2.76 14.21 1.33
N GLU A 369 -1.75 13.62 2.00
CA GLU A 369 -1.40 13.89 3.40
C GLU A 369 -1.10 15.37 3.70
N ASN A 370 -0.68 16.11 2.70
CA ASN A 370 -0.31 17.52 2.80
C ASN A 370 -1.32 18.45 2.11
N GLY A 371 -2.52 17.94 1.80
CA GLY A 371 -3.60 18.72 1.17
C GLY A 371 -3.36 19.01 -0.32
N ILE A 372 -2.37 18.36 -0.96
CA ILE A 372 -2.07 18.50 -2.38
C ILE A 372 -2.87 17.45 -3.16
N ARG A 373 -3.69 17.88 -4.10
CA ARG A 373 -4.46 16.99 -4.98
C ARG A 373 -3.53 16.29 -5.97
N VAL A 374 -3.89 15.07 -6.40
CA VAL A 374 -3.14 14.32 -7.41
C VAL A 374 -4.08 13.88 -8.51
N TYR A 375 -3.72 14.17 -9.74
CA TYR A 375 -4.46 13.77 -10.93
C TYR A 375 -3.58 12.98 -11.89
N PHE A 376 -4.15 11.95 -12.51
CA PHE A 376 -3.47 11.14 -13.52
C PHE A 376 -4.01 11.48 -14.90
N ILE A 377 -3.13 11.81 -15.84
CA ILE A 377 -3.45 12.22 -17.20
C ILE A 377 -3.12 11.13 -18.22
N ASN A 378 -3.77 11.18 -19.37
CA ASN A 378 -3.45 10.30 -20.50
C ASN A 378 -2.05 10.65 -21.06
N PRO A 379 -1.12 9.68 -21.17
CA PRO A 379 0.26 9.92 -21.62
C PRO A 379 0.40 10.24 -23.11
N LYS A 380 -0.69 10.13 -23.90
CA LYS A 380 -0.62 10.33 -25.36
C LYS A 380 -0.15 11.75 -25.71
N TYR A 381 0.89 11.82 -26.55
CA TYR A 381 1.46 13.04 -27.11
C TYR A 381 2.13 14.02 -26.15
N THR A 382 2.13 13.80 -24.85
CA THR A 382 2.79 14.67 -23.85
C THR A 382 4.28 14.87 -24.14
N SER A 383 4.97 13.84 -24.61
CA SER A 383 6.39 13.89 -24.97
C SER A 383 6.69 14.44 -26.38
N GLN A 384 5.68 14.47 -27.28
CA GLN A 384 5.82 14.95 -28.65
C GLN A 384 5.39 16.40 -28.81
N ARG A 385 4.57 16.93 -27.91
CA ARG A 385 4.08 18.29 -27.90
C ARG A 385 5.16 19.27 -27.46
N CYS A 386 5.33 20.36 -28.18
CA CYS A 386 6.18 21.46 -27.77
C CYS A 386 5.54 22.26 -26.61
N SER A 387 6.21 22.37 -25.48
CA SER A 387 5.71 23.12 -24.32
C SER A 387 5.64 24.63 -24.55
N LYS A 388 6.34 25.16 -25.59
CA LYS A 388 6.36 26.57 -25.93
C LYS A 388 5.25 26.97 -26.93
N CYS A 389 5.09 26.25 -28.05
CA CYS A 389 4.14 26.63 -29.11
C CYS A 389 2.97 25.66 -29.28
N GLY A 390 2.98 24.53 -28.60
CA GLY A 390 1.91 23.52 -28.65
C GLY A 390 1.97 22.58 -29.87
N ASN A 391 2.92 22.75 -30.82
CA ASN A 391 3.05 21.87 -31.98
C ASN A 391 3.27 20.41 -31.55
N ILE A 392 2.49 19.49 -32.12
CA ILE A 392 2.59 18.05 -31.88
C ILE A 392 3.18 17.39 -33.11
N ASP A 393 4.41 16.87 -32.98
CA ASP A 393 5.12 16.21 -34.06
C ASP A 393 6.06 15.14 -33.50
N LYS A 394 6.12 13.97 -34.14
CA LYS A 394 7.06 12.90 -33.77
C LYS A 394 8.52 13.32 -33.94
N GLU A 395 8.80 14.15 -34.94
CA GLU A 395 10.15 14.67 -35.23
C GLU A 395 10.64 15.66 -34.17
N ASN A 396 9.77 16.20 -33.32
CA ASN A 396 10.16 17.04 -32.19
C ASN A 396 11.07 16.31 -31.17
N ARG A 397 10.92 14.97 -31.04
CA ARG A 397 11.71 14.14 -30.14
C ARG A 397 12.52 13.11 -30.93
N LYS A 398 13.68 13.51 -31.42
CA LYS A 398 14.58 12.64 -32.19
C LYS A 398 15.34 11.63 -31.31
N THR A 399 15.62 11.98 -30.07
CA THR A 399 16.32 11.14 -29.12
C THR A 399 15.57 11.10 -27.77
N GLN A 400 15.99 10.19 -26.89
CA GLN A 400 15.39 10.09 -25.57
C GLN A 400 15.71 11.31 -24.69
N GLU A 401 16.78 12.03 -24.94
CA GLU A 401 17.24 13.14 -24.11
C GLU A 401 17.02 14.53 -24.74
N SER A 402 16.90 14.62 -26.07
CA SER A 402 16.86 15.89 -26.80
C SER A 402 15.50 16.12 -27.41
N PHE A 403 14.93 17.28 -27.13
CA PHE A 403 13.73 17.83 -27.76
C PHE A 403 14.09 19.04 -28.61
N SER A 404 13.58 19.13 -29.83
CA SER A 404 13.75 20.26 -30.73
C SER A 404 12.50 20.44 -31.59
N CYS A 405 11.74 21.50 -31.36
CA CYS A 405 10.50 21.78 -32.08
C CYS A 405 10.76 22.09 -33.56
N THR A 406 10.06 21.40 -34.45
CA THR A 406 10.15 21.57 -35.90
C THR A 406 9.59 22.92 -36.38
N ILE A 407 8.68 23.56 -35.62
CA ILE A 407 8.05 24.84 -36.00
C ILE A 407 8.75 26.04 -35.36
N CYS A 408 8.86 26.05 -33.99
CA CYS A 408 9.38 27.24 -33.29
C CYS A 408 10.86 27.16 -32.91
N ASN A 409 11.56 26.10 -33.31
CA ASN A 409 12.97 25.83 -33.01
C ASN A 409 13.32 25.83 -31.50
N TYR A 410 12.33 25.71 -30.63
CA TYR A 410 12.54 25.58 -29.20
C TYR A 410 13.29 24.28 -28.90
N LYS A 411 14.40 24.41 -28.16
CA LYS A 411 15.23 23.26 -27.73
C LYS A 411 15.19 23.13 -26.23
N ASP A 412 15.03 21.89 -25.72
CA ASP A 412 15.04 21.57 -24.31
C ASP A 412 15.47 20.11 -24.09
N ASN A 413 15.66 19.71 -22.84
CA ASN A 413 15.71 18.30 -22.50
C ASN A 413 14.31 17.67 -22.68
N ALA A 414 14.24 16.48 -23.28
CA ALA A 414 12.96 15.84 -23.62
C ALA A 414 12.06 15.59 -22.39
N ASP A 415 12.66 15.14 -21.26
CA ASP A 415 11.91 14.87 -20.04
C ASP A 415 11.43 16.20 -19.37
N VAL A 416 12.22 17.28 -19.49
CA VAL A 416 11.81 18.61 -19.01
C VAL A 416 10.66 19.15 -19.87
N ASN A 417 10.71 19.00 -21.21
CA ASN A 417 9.60 19.38 -22.06
C ASN A 417 8.33 18.56 -21.76
N ALA A 418 8.47 17.26 -21.51
CA ALA A 418 7.36 16.39 -21.12
C ALA A 418 6.76 16.83 -19.77
N SER A 419 7.58 17.03 -18.74
CA SER A 419 7.09 17.49 -17.43
C SER A 419 6.40 18.86 -17.49
N LYS A 420 6.85 19.76 -18.37
CA LYS A 420 6.18 21.04 -18.65
C LYS A 420 4.79 20.84 -19.27
N ASN A 421 4.65 19.95 -20.25
CA ASN A 421 3.35 19.63 -20.82
C ASN A 421 2.42 19.01 -19.79
N ILE A 422 2.91 18.07 -18.96
CA ILE A 422 2.15 17.43 -17.88
C ILE A 422 1.68 18.46 -16.84
N ALA A 423 2.43 19.54 -16.61
CA ALA A 423 2.07 20.59 -15.66
C ALA A 423 0.91 21.49 -16.12
N ILE A 424 0.55 21.50 -17.40
CA ILE A 424 -0.54 22.33 -17.92
C ILE A 424 -1.88 21.74 -17.46
N PRO A 425 -2.77 22.51 -16.82
CA PRO A 425 -4.12 22.06 -16.51
C PRO A 425 -4.90 21.65 -17.76
N ASP A 426 -5.74 20.62 -17.65
CA ASP A 426 -6.59 20.10 -18.75
C ASP A 426 -5.82 19.77 -20.05
N ILE A 427 -4.54 19.40 -19.94
CA ILE A 427 -3.65 19.16 -21.12
C ILE A 427 -4.24 18.14 -22.09
N GLU A 428 -5.00 17.16 -21.62
CA GLU A 428 -5.66 16.14 -22.44
C GLU A 428 -6.62 16.79 -23.44
N LYS A 429 -7.47 17.69 -22.97
CA LYS A 429 -8.44 18.43 -23.82
C LYS A 429 -7.71 19.31 -24.84
N ILE A 430 -6.65 20.00 -24.39
CA ILE A 430 -5.84 20.86 -25.25
C ILE A 430 -5.19 20.04 -26.39
N ILE A 431 -4.65 18.86 -26.07
CA ILE A 431 -4.06 17.95 -27.06
C ILE A 431 -5.12 17.44 -28.02
N GLU A 432 -6.28 17.02 -27.56
CA GLU A 432 -7.39 16.56 -28.41
C GLU A 432 -7.88 17.66 -29.38
N GLU A 433 -8.00 18.88 -28.91
CA GLU A 433 -8.39 20.03 -29.75
C GLU A 433 -7.32 20.37 -30.78
N GLN A 434 -6.04 20.28 -30.41
CA GLN A 434 -4.93 20.52 -31.31
C GLN A 434 -4.85 19.47 -32.42
N ILE A 435 -5.07 18.20 -32.10
CA ILE A 435 -5.10 17.10 -33.07
C ILE A 435 -6.28 17.30 -34.06
N LYS A 436 -7.48 17.64 -33.56
CA LYS A 436 -8.65 17.89 -34.40
C LYS A 436 -8.46 19.07 -35.36
N LYS A 437 -7.58 20.02 -35.06
CA LYS A 437 -7.25 21.15 -35.93
C LYS A 437 -6.15 20.82 -36.97
N GLN A 438 -5.38 19.76 -36.77
CA GLN A 438 -4.32 19.31 -37.68
C GLN A 438 -4.83 18.32 -38.74
N TYR A 439 -5.99 17.75 -38.53
CA TYR A 439 -6.73 16.87 -39.45
C TYR A 439 -8.07 17.52 -39.84
#